data_f55a71ff7028956afcf6296c4c55ab33
#
_entry.id   f55a71ff7028956afcf6296c4c55ab33
#
_cell.length_a   1.000
_cell.length_b   1.000
_cell.length_c   1.000
_cell.angle_alpha   90.00
_cell.angle_beta   90.00
_cell.angle_gamma   90.00
#
_symmetry.space_group_name_H-M   'P 1'
#
loop_
_entity.id
_entity.type
_entity.pdbx_description
1 polymer ?
#
loop_
_entity_poly.entity_id
_entity_poly.type
_entity_poly.pdbx_seq_one_letter_code
_entity_poly.pdbx_strand_id
1 'polypeptide(L)'
;MRDPLPTDHRTLPPLDPAFRATFDEGLAELRLELTPGVRAAVEAQARLLLAWTGSVNLSAHRTPERVAREHLIDSLTALPLLAGTTSLLDLGSGAGYPGLPLAVAVPVAQVALIDSIGKKARFLKAAAAAALIEMGAAGRAAPEVTVLNARAEALGQDVAHREIWGIVTARAVANLSELIELSFPLLRMGGRLVAWKREDGTGSLEREIAAARGALRTCGGASPSVHVVTASGLEDHRLVMITKQRVTPRDLPRPAAERRRALLR
;
A
#
# COMPACT_ATOMS: atom_id res chain seq x y z
N MET A 1 -15.49 -29.93 -7.12
CA MET A 1 -15.06 -29.12 -5.95
C MET A 1 -13.78 -28.42 -6.37
N ARG A 2 -13.66 -27.08 -6.26
CA ARG A 2 -12.40 -26.40 -6.59
C ARG A 2 -11.40 -26.69 -5.48
N ASP A 3 -10.15 -27.01 -5.83
CA ASP A 3 -9.09 -27.21 -4.86
C ASP A 3 -8.91 -25.96 -3.97
N PRO A 4 -8.58 -26.13 -2.68
CA PRO A 4 -8.33 -25.01 -1.80
C PRO A 4 -7.13 -24.21 -2.32
N LEU A 5 -7.25 -22.87 -2.26
CA LEU A 5 -6.18 -21.98 -2.68
C LEU A 5 -4.95 -22.15 -1.77
N PRO A 6 -3.73 -22.21 -2.32
CA PRO A 6 -2.51 -22.47 -1.56
C PRO A 6 -2.24 -21.33 -0.55
N THR A 7 -1.85 -21.68 0.65
CA THR A 7 -1.44 -20.74 1.71
C THR A 7 0.03 -20.85 2.07
N ASP A 8 0.67 -21.98 1.74
CA ASP A 8 2.10 -22.18 1.92
C ASP A 8 2.83 -21.97 0.58
N HIS A 9 3.58 -20.87 0.50
CA HIS A 9 4.36 -20.53 -0.69
C HIS A 9 5.46 -21.54 -1.01
N ARG A 10 5.95 -22.30 -0.02
CA ARG A 10 7.02 -23.28 -0.20
C ARG A 10 6.59 -24.49 -1.02
N THR A 11 5.29 -24.77 -1.08
CA THR A 11 4.71 -25.82 -1.93
C THR A 11 4.55 -25.39 -3.39
N LEU A 12 4.73 -24.11 -3.69
CA LEU A 12 4.58 -23.56 -5.04
C LEU A 12 5.90 -23.63 -5.81
N PRO A 13 5.85 -23.66 -7.15
CA PRO A 13 7.04 -23.54 -7.99
C PRO A 13 7.89 -22.31 -7.64
N PRO A 14 9.20 -22.34 -7.84
CA PRO A 14 10.02 -21.15 -7.74
C PRO A 14 9.56 -20.10 -8.74
N LEU A 15 9.85 -18.81 -8.45
CA LEU A 15 9.60 -17.73 -9.39
C LEU A 15 10.46 -17.90 -10.64
N ASP A 16 9.88 -17.52 -11.78
CA ASP A 16 10.56 -17.51 -13.06
C ASP A 16 11.85 -16.66 -12.99
N PRO A 17 12.96 -17.07 -13.64
CA PRO A 17 14.18 -16.27 -13.73
C PRO A 17 13.94 -14.83 -14.20
N ALA A 18 12.99 -14.61 -15.12
CA ALA A 18 12.63 -13.28 -15.59
C ALA A 18 12.08 -12.37 -14.47
N PHE A 19 11.34 -12.93 -13.48
CA PHE A 19 10.95 -12.18 -12.30
C PHE A 19 12.18 -11.62 -11.55
N ARG A 20 13.16 -12.51 -11.30
CA ARG A 20 14.37 -12.13 -10.55
C ARG A 20 15.20 -11.11 -11.31
N ALA A 21 15.39 -11.31 -12.60
CA ALA A 21 16.11 -10.35 -13.44
C ALA A 21 15.47 -8.96 -13.39
N THR A 22 14.15 -8.87 -13.59
CA THR A 22 13.41 -7.60 -13.54
C THR A 22 13.45 -6.98 -12.13
N PHE A 23 13.38 -7.80 -11.09
CA PHE A 23 13.43 -7.32 -9.71
C PHE A 23 14.82 -6.77 -9.35
N ASP A 24 15.89 -7.48 -9.71
CA ASP A 24 17.27 -7.05 -9.48
C ASP A 24 17.61 -5.76 -10.24
N GLU A 25 17.19 -5.66 -11.50
CA GLU A 25 17.31 -4.44 -12.29
C GLU A 25 16.61 -3.25 -11.61
N GLY A 26 15.37 -3.44 -11.20
CA GLY A 26 14.62 -2.38 -10.52
C GLY A 26 15.21 -1.97 -9.17
N LEU A 27 15.75 -2.91 -8.39
CA LEU A 27 16.46 -2.59 -7.16
C LEU A 27 17.73 -1.76 -7.43
N ALA A 28 18.48 -2.11 -8.49
CA ALA A 28 19.66 -1.35 -8.91
C ALA A 28 19.30 0.08 -9.35
N GLU A 29 18.22 0.27 -10.13
CA GLU A 29 17.70 1.57 -10.54
C GLU A 29 17.34 2.44 -9.31
N LEU A 30 16.72 1.84 -8.28
CA LEU A 30 16.36 2.53 -7.04
C LEU A 30 17.53 2.66 -6.06
N ARG A 31 18.70 2.06 -6.36
CA ARG A 31 19.86 1.97 -5.47
C ARG A 31 19.51 1.37 -4.11
N LEU A 32 18.68 0.33 -4.12
CA LEU A 32 18.22 -0.39 -2.94
C LEU A 32 18.90 -1.74 -2.80
N GLU A 33 19.38 -2.01 -1.60
CA GLU A 33 19.84 -3.34 -1.20
C GLU A 33 18.86 -3.93 -0.19
N LEU A 34 18.24 -5.03 -0.55
CA LEU A 34 17.37 -5.77 0.35
C LEU A 34 18.16 -6.91 1.02
N THR A 35 17.98 -7.06 2.33
CA THR A 35 18.56 -8.24 3.02
C THR A 35 17.92 -9.52 2.49
N PRO A 36 18.60 -10.68 2.61
CA PRO A 36 18.06 -11.95 2.13
C PRO A 36 16.66 -12.28 2.67
N GLY A 37 16.38 -11.98 3.94
CA GLY A 37 15.07 -12.21 4.55
C GLY A 37 13.96 -11.32 3.95
N VAL A 38 14.24 -10.04 3.68
CA VAL A 38 13.29 -9.14 3.02
C VAL A 38 13.02 -9.60 1.59
N ARG A 39 14.07 -9.98 0.85
CA ARG A 39 13.93 -10.52 -0.50
C ARG A 39 13.07 -11.78 -0.49
N ALA A 40 13.36 -12.75 0.37
CA ALA A 40 12.56 -13.97 0.48
C ALA A 40 11.10 -13.69 0.84
N ALA A 41 10.84 -12.73 1.73
CA ALA A 41 9.49 -12.32 2.13
C ALA A 41 8.67 -11.76 0.95
N VAL A 42 9.23 -10.87 0.14
CA VAL A 42 8.52 -10.30 -1.01
C VAL A 42 8.37 -11.32 -2.15
N GLU A 43 9.33 -12.23 -2.34
CA GLU A 43 9.23 -13.35 -3.29
C GLU A 43 8.14 -14.34 -2.87
N ALA A 44 7.99 -14.63 -1.56
CA ALA A 44 6.92 -15.48 -1.04
C ALA A 44 5.53 -14.89 -1.34
N GLN A 45 5.33 -13.58 -1.13
CA GLN A 45 4.11 -12.89 -1.51
C GLN A 45 3.84 -13.00 -3.02
N ALA A 46 4.85 -12.78 -3.87
CA ALA A 46 4.72 -12.84 -5.33
C ALA A 46 4.32 -14.25 -5.81
N ARG A 47 4.91 -15.30 -5.25
CA ARG A 47 4.53 -16.71 -5.55
C ARG A 47 3.07 -16.98 -5.25
N LEU A 48 2.60 -16.57 -4.07
CA LEU A 48 1.19 -16.70 -3.70
C LEU A 48 0.27 -15.88 -4.62
N LEU A 49 0.65 -14.64 -4.96
CA LEU A 49 -0.13 -13.82 -5.87
C LEU A 49 -0.35 -14.50 -7.21
N LEU A 50 0.71 -14.99 -7.83
CA LEU A 50 0.65 -15.67 -9.13
C LEU A 50 -0.24 -16.92 -9.06
N ALA A 51 -0.16 -17.71 -7.98
CA ALA A 51 -0.99 -18.89 -7.78
C ALA A 51 -2.48 -18.56 -7.56
N TRP A 52 -2.80 -17.44 -6.90
CA TRP A 52 -4.18 -17.05 -6.61
C TRP A 52 -4.87 -16.29 -7.74
N THR A 53 -4.11 -15.61 -8.61
CA THR A 53 -4.65 -14.67 -9.63
C THR A 53 -5.62 -15.34 -10.61
N GLY A 54 -5.47 -16.65 -10.84
CA GLY A 54 -6.42 -17.42 -11.66
C GLY A 54 -7.81 -17.59 -11.05
N SER A 55 -7.95 -17.50 -9.73
CA SER A 55 -9.18 -17.76 -8.99
C SER A 55 -9.78 -16.54 -8.29
N VAL A 56 -8.94 -15.56 -7.97
CA VAL A 56 -9.33 -14.32 -7.30
C VAL A 56 -8.77 -13.13 -8.09
N ASN A 57 -9.61 -12.16 -8.41
CA ASN A 57 -9.16 -10.95 -9.09
C ASN A 57 -8.37 -10.06 -8.12
N LEU A 58 -7.09 -10.38 -7.94
CA LEU A 58 -6.16 -9.68 -7.06
C LEU A 58 -5.39 -8.60 -7.80
N SER A 59 -5.04 -8.86 -9.07
CA SER A 59 -4.20 -7.98 -9.88
C SER A 59 -4.53 -8.14 -11.36
N ALA A 60 -4.37 -7.05 -12.12
CA ALA A 60 -4.34 -7.08 -13.58
C ALA A 60 -2.99 -7.60 -14.12
N HIS A 61 -1.92 -7.51 -13.33
CA HIS A 61 -0.57 -7.96 -13.69
C HIS A 61 -0.43 -9.44 -13.36
N ARG A 62 -0.25 -10.26 -14.40
CA ARG A 62 -0.29 -11.72 -14.30
C ARG A 62 1.00 -12.40 -14.71
N THR A 63 1.95 -11.66 -15.28
CA THR A 63 3.27 -12.21 -15.59
C THR A 63 4.26 -11.94 -14.47
N PRO A 64 5.25 -12.81 -14.26
CA PRO A 64 6.27 -12.63 -13.22
C PRO A 64 6.98 -11.28 -13.30
N GLU A 65 7.37 -10.84 -14.50
CA GLU A 65 8.07 -9.57 -14.74
C GLU A 65 7.21 -8.37 -14.34
N ARG A 66 5.91 -8.38 -14.71
CA ARG A 66 5.00 -7.31 -14.34
C ARG A 66 4.73 -7.27 -12.83
N VAL A 67 4.68 -8.42 -12.16
CA VAL A 67 4.57 -8.47 -10.70
C VAL A 67 5.84 -7.88 -10.06
N ALA A 68 7.03 -8.22 -10.58
CA ALA A 68 8.28 -7.63 -10.10
C ALA A 68 8.29 -6.11 -10.28
N ARG A 69 8.00 -5.62 -11.49
CA ARG A 69 8.11 -4.19 -11.85
C ARG A 69 6.95 -3.37 -11.26
N GLU A 70 5.71 -3.69 -11.63
CA GLU A 70 4.54 -2.86 -11.36
C GLU A 70 3.92 -3.09 -9.96
N HIS A 71 4.40 -4.08 -9.24
CA HIS A 71 3.98 -4.28 -7.84
C HIS A 71 5.13 -4.08 -6.86
N LEU A 72 6.22 -4.85 -6.98
CA LEU A 72 7.29 -4.78 -5.99
C LEU A 72 8.12 -3.51 -6.13
N ILE A 73 8.70 -3.26 -7.30
CA ILE A 73 9.53 -2.06 -7.51
C ILE A 73 8.71 -0.79 -7.29
N ASP A 74 7.50 -0.71 -7.85
CA ASP A 74 6.60 0.41 -7.62
C ASP A 74 6.32 0.65 -6.12
N SER A 75 6.09 -0.40 -5.35
CA SER A 75 5.90 -0.27 -3.89
C SER A 75 7.14 0.29 -3.19
N LEU A 76 8.33 -0.21 -3.56
CA LEU A 76 9.60 0.17 -2.93
C LEU A 76 10.05 1.60 -3.26
N THR A 77 9.50 2.23 -4.31
CA THR A 77 9.77 3.64 -4.62
C THR A 77 9.43 4.60 -3.47
N ALA A 78 8.51 4.21 -2.59
CA ALA A 78 8.10 5.03 -1.45
C ALA A 78 9.02 4.93 -0.22
N LEU A 79 10.00 4.01 -0.21
CA LEU A 79 10.87 3.81 0.97
C LEU A 79 11.48 5.10 1.53
N PRO A 80 12.00 6.04 0.71
CA PRO A 80 12.55 7.29 1.23
C PRO A 80 11.52 8.14 1.99
N LEU A 81 10.24 8.02 1.66
CA LEU A 81 9.14 8.79 2.26
C LEU A 81 8.68 8.21 3.61
N LEU A 82 9.14 7.01 3.97
CA LEU A 82 8.75 6.30 5.19
C LEU A 82 9.74 6.50 6.35
N ALA A 83 10.80 7.26 6.15
CA ALA A 83 11.81 7.49 7.19
C ALA A 83 11.19 8.01 8.50
N GLY A 84 11.62 7.41 9.64
CA GLY A 84 11.19 7.79 10.98
C GLY A 84 9.77 7.36 11.37
N THR A 85 9.08 6.54 10.54
CA THR A 85 7.77 5.98 10.95
C THR A 85 7.93 4.73 11.79
N THR A 86 7.00 4.52 12.71
CA THR A 86 6.92 3.30 13.53
C THR A 86 5.65 2.49 13.25
N SER A 87 4.69 3.07 12.52
CA SER A 87 3.42 2.42 12.18
C SER A 87 2.98 2.75 10.77
N LEU A 88 2.47 1.73 10.06
CA LEU A 88 2.02 1.77 8.68
C LEU A 88 0.61 1.18 8.56
N LEU A 89 -0.30 1.90 7.92
CA LEU A 89 -1.58 1.37 7.50
C LEU A 89 -1.69 1.45 5.98
N ASP A 90 -1.96 0.31 5.33
CA ASP A 90 -2.19 0.26 3.89
C ASP A 90 -3.68 0.17 3.60
N LEU A 91 -4.22 1.18 2.94
CA LEU A 91 -5.65 1.37 2.73
C LEU A 91 -6.05 0.82 1.37
N GLY A 92 -6.93 -0.21 1.37
CA GLY A 92 -7.31 -0.91 0.16
C GLY A 92 -6.19 -1.81 -0.37
N SER A 93 -5.53 -2.55 0.51
CA SER A 93 -4.30 -3.30 0.22
C SER A 93 -4.40 -4.31 -0.94
N GLY A 94 -5.58 -4.82 -1.25
CA GLY A 94 -5.80 -5.72 -2.38
C GLY A 94 -4.93 -6.97 -2.35
N ALA A 95 -3.91 -7.00 -3.21
CA ALA A 95 -2.87 -8.04 -3.26
C ALA A 95 -1.69 -7.76 -2.29
N GLY A 96 -1.86 -6.83 -1.34
CA GLY A 96 -0.83 -6.47 -0.36
C GLY A 96 0.19 -5.45 -0.85
N TYR A 97 -0.06 -4.78 -1.97
CA TYR A 97 0.83 -3.76 -2.54
C TYR A 97 0.20 -2.38 -2.45
N PRO A 98 0.89 -1.40 -1.86
CA PRO A 98 2.30 -1.41 -1.46
C PRO A 98 2.58 -1.92 -0.04
N GLY A 99 1.57 -2.16 0.79
CA GLY A 99 1.70 -2.31 2.22
C GLY A 99 2.66 -3.40 2.70
N LEU A 100 2.56 -4.62 2.16
CA LEU A 100 3.38 -5.73 2.66
C LEU A 100 4.86 -5.63 2.26
N PRO A 101 5.25 -5.27 1.02
CA PRO A 101 6.64 -4.99 0.70
C PRO A 101 7.25 -3.88 1.57
N LEU A 102 6.51 -2.82 1.82
CA LEU A 102 6.96 -1.73 2.70
C LEU A 102 7.10 -2.20 4.16
N ALA A 103 6.15 -3.00 4.65
CA ALA A 103 6.17 -3.53 6.01
C ALA A 103 7.43 -4.35 6.32
N VAL A 104 7.89 -5.15 5.36
CA VAL A 104 9.09 -5.99 5.54
C VAL A 104 10.41 -5.26 5.24
N ALA A 105 10.35 -4.17 4.45
CA ALA A 105 11.54 -3.41 4.05
C ALA A 105 11.94 -2.31 5.05
N VAL A 106 10.99 -1.77 5.83
CA VAL A 106 11.27 -0.71 6.83
C VAL A 106 11.16 -1.23 8.26
N PRO A 107 11.87 -0.61 9.23
CA PRO A 107 11.81 -1.01 10.63
C PRO A 107 10.53 -0.46 11.32
N VAL A 108 9.36 -0.84 10.82
CA VAL A 108 8.08 -0.52 11.45
C VAL A 108 7.70 -1.59 12.48
N ALA A 109 7.13 -1.14 13.60
CA ALA A 109 6.68 -2.06 14.66
C ALA A 109 5.29 -2.60 14.39
N GLN A 110 4.39 -1.77 13.86
CA GLN A 110 2.97 -2.08 13.68
C GLN A 110 2.53 -1.81 12.24
N VAL A 111 1.85 -2.77 11.65
CA VAL A 111 1.29 -2.68 10.29
C VAL A 111 -0.17 -3.15 10.27
N ALA A 112 -1.03 -2.41 9.59
CA ALA A 112 -2.37 -2.85 9.24
C ALA A 112 -2.56 -2.88 7.73
N LEU A 113 -2.99 -4.02 7.19
CA LEU A 113 -3.38 -4.20 5.80
C LEU A 113 -4.90 -4.30 5.73
N ILE A 114 -5.56 -3.39 5.00
CA ILE A 114 -7.01 -3.25 5.03
C ILE A 114 -7.60 -3.47 3.65
N ASP A 115 -8.56 -4.39 3.55
CA ASP A 115 -9.40 -4.52 2.35
C ASP A 115 -10.83 -4.91 2.74
N SER A 116 -11.82 -4.28 2.10
CA SER A 116 -13.24 -4.53 2.35
C SER A 116 -13.74 -5.83 1.72
N ILE A 117 -12.97 -6.43 0.80
CA ILE A 117 -13.34 -7.64 0.07
C ILE A 117 -12.77 -8.87 0.78
N GLY A 118 -13.63 -9.71 1.35
CA GLY A 118 -13.24 -10.85 2.17
C GLY A 118 -12.30 -11.85 1.47
N LYS A 119 -12.43 -12.04 0.14
CA LYS A 119 -11.50 -12.88 -0.64
C LYS A 119 -10.09 -12.29 -0.69
N LYS A 120 -9.97 -10.95 -0.79
CA LYS A 120 -8.68 -10.25 -0.76
C LYS A 120 -8.08 -10.29 0.65
N ALA A 121 -8.89 -10.07 1.69
CA ALA A 121 -8.43 -10.18 3.07
C ALA A 121 -7.91 -11.60 3.40
N ARG A 122 -8.52 -12.66 2.86
CA ARG A 122 -7.99 -14.03 2.99
C ARG A 122 -6.62 -14.19 2.32
N PHE A 123 -6.46 -13.64 1.12
CA PHE A 123 -5.16 -13.64 0.44
C PHE A 123 -4.12 -12.89 1.27
N LEU A 124 -4.45 -11.68 1.75
CA LEU A 124 -3.55 -10.86 2.57
C LEU A 124 -3.06 -11.61 3.81
N LYS A 125 -3.95 -12.37 4.48
CA LYS A 125 -3.55 -13.20 5.63
C LYS A 125 -2.52 -14.27 5.25
N ALA A 126 -2.74 -14.96 4.13
CA ALA A 126 -1.79 -15.95 3.63
C ALA A 126 -0.45 -15.32 3.23
N ALA A 127 -0.49 -14.20 2.49
CA ALA A 127 0.71 -13.50 2.04
C ALA A 127 1.51 -12.91 3.21
N ALA A 128 0.85 -12.29 4.19
CA ALA A 128 1.50 -11.78 5.40
C ALA A 128 2.15 -12.90 6.20
N ALA A 129 1.44 -14.01 6.44
CA ALA A 129 2.01 -15.16 7.14
C ALA A 129 3.25 -15.72 6.42
N ALA A 130 3.20 -15.88 5.09
CA ALA A 130 4.34 -16.35 4.30
C ALA A 130 5.53 -15.39 4.40
N ALA A 131 5.32 -14.09 4.28
CA ALA A 131 6.38 -13.08 4.40
C ALA A 131 7.04 -13.08 5.79
N LEU A 132 6.22 -13.18 6.86
CA LEU A 132 6.72 -13.20 8.24
C LEU A 132 7.51 -14.49 8.55
N ILE A 133 7.14 -15.64 7.97
CA ILE A 133 7.91 -16.89 8.07
C ILE A 133 9.32 -16.68 7.49
N GLU A 134 9.45 -16.07 6.32
CA GLU A 134 10.75 -15.82 5.68
C GLU A 134 11.61 -14.82 6.47
N MET A 135 10.98 -13.78 7.04
CA MET A 135 11.66 -12.83 7.94
C MET A 135 12.21 -13.53 9.17
N GLY A 136 11.40 -14.38 9.83
CA GLY A 136 11.78 -15.15 11.01
C GLY A 136 12.88 -16.16 10.72
N ALA A 137 12.81 -16.88 9.59
CA ALA A 137 13.83 -17.82 9.15
C ALA A 137 15.20 -17.15 8.94
N ALA A 138 15.21 -15.86 8.55
CA ALA A 138 16.40 -15.05 8.42
C ALA A 138 16.86 -14.38 9.73
N GLY A 139 16.23 -14.69 10.86
CA GLY A 139 16.58 -14.14 12.18
C GLY A 139 16.27 -12.64 12.34
N ARG A 140 15.38 -12.07 11.51
CA ARG A 140 14.99 -10.68 11.60
C ARG A 140 13.76 -10.49 12.49
N ALA A 141 13.76 -9.42 13.27
CA ALA A 141 12.55 -8.97 13.94
C ALA A 141 11.49 -8.61 12.86
N ALA A 142 10.35 -9.29 12.95
CA ALA A 142 9.23 -9.05 12.05
C ALA A 142 8.28 -8.01 12.67
N PRO A 143 7.64 -7.16 11.85
CA PRO A 143 6.59 -6.27 12.34
C PRO A 143 5.36 -7.08 12.80
N GLU A 144 4.58 -6.48 13.68
CA GLU A 144 3.23 -6.98 13.96
C GLU A 144 2.33 -6.61 12.78
N VAL A 145 1.92 -7.59 11.99
CA VAL A 145 1.06 -7.38 10.81
C VAL A 145 -0.36 -7.85 11.10
N THR A 146 -1.30 -6.92 11.14
CA THR A 146 -2.73 -7.20 11.26
C THR A 146 -3.43 -7.04 9.92
N VAL A 147 -4.25 -8.02 9.53
CA VAL A 147 -5.09 -7.95 8.33
C VAL A 147 -6.54 -7.73 8.73
N LEU A 148 -7.12 -6.61 8.33
CA LEU A 148 -8.49 -6.21 8.67
C LEU A 148 -9.39 -6.31 7.43
N ASN A 149 -10.44 -7.11 7.53
CA ASN A 149 -11.50 -7.10 6.53
C ASN A 149 -12.55 -6.04 6.92
N ALA A 150 -12.26 -4.80 6.58
CA ALA A 150 -13.05 -3.64 6.98
C ALA A 150 -13.07 -2.57 5.89
N ARG A 151 -14.04 -1.67 5.99
CA ARG A 151 -14.05 -0.44 5.19
C ARG A 151 -13.29 0.67 5.90
N ALA A 152 -12.61 1.53 5.14
CA ALA A 152 -11.85 2.66 5.66
C ALA A 152 -12.70 3.60 6.52
N GLU A 153 -13.96 3.81 6.12
CA GLU A 153 -14.91 4.65 6.87
C GLU A 153 -15.15 4.14 8.29
N ALA A 154 -15.31 2.83 8.43
CA ALA A 154 -15.54 2.22 9.75
C ALA A 154 -14.32 2.39 10.65
N LEU A 155 -13.11 2.18 10.10
CA LEU A 155 -11.87 2.35 10.87
C LEU A 155 -11.60 3.81 11.24
N GLY A 156 -11.91 4.77 10.36
CA GLY A 156 -11.77 6.19 10.67
C GLY A 156 -12.68 6.68 11.79
N GLN A 157 -13.76 5.94 12.10
CA GLN A 157 -14.66 6.18 13.22
C GLN A 157 -14.35 5.33 14.46
N ASP A 158 -13.50 4.31 14.30
CA ASP A 158 -13.10 3.44 15.40
C ASP A 158 -11.98 4.09 16.21
N VAL A 159 -12.22 4.29 17.50
CA VAL A 159 -11.27 4.88 18.47
C VAL A 159 -9.96 4.10 18.54
N ALA A 160 -9.96 2.80 18.28
CA ALA A 160 -8.77 1.96 18.28
C ALA A 160 -7.84 2.22 17.07
N HIS A 161 -8.35 2.84 16.01
CA HIS A 161 -7.61 3.11 14.78
C HIS A 161 -7.46 4.59 14.46
N ARG A 162 -8.27 5.44 15.11
CA ARG A 162 -8.32 6.86 14.85
C ARG A 162 -7.07 7.58 15.38
N GLU A 163 -6.42 8.37 14.50
CA GLU A 163 -5.30 9.27 14.83
C GLU A 163 -4.05 8.59 15.44
N ILE A 164 -3.81 7.32 15.13
CA ILE A 164 -2.67 6.57 15.68
C ILE A 164 -1.58 6.25 14.64
N TRP A 165 -1.90 6.28 13.34
CA TRP A 165 -1.00 5.80 12.30
C TRP A 165 0.02 6.87 11.88
N GLY A 166 1.29 6.48 11.83
CA GLY A 166 2.37 7.37 11.36
C GLY A 166 2.33 7.58 9.86
N ILE A 167 2.03 6.53 9.10
CA ILE A 167 1.84 6.57 7.66
C ILE A 167 0.57 5.80 7.28
N VAL A 168 -0.16 6.39 6.33
CA VAL A 168 -1.19 5.70 5.56
C VAL A 168 -0.74 5.66 4.11
N THR A 169 -0.66 4.46 3.53
CA THR A 169 -0.42 4.26 2.10
C THR A 169 -1.72 3.94 1.38
N ALA A 170 -1.82 4.33 0.11
CA ALA A 170 -2.95 3.95 -0.74
C ALA A 170 -2.56 3.93 -2.22
N ARG A 171 -2.95 2.86 -2.92
CA ARG A 171 -2.77 2.70 -4.35
C ARG A 171 -4.06 2.26 -5.01
N ALA A 172 -4.50 2.99 -6.04
CA ALA A 172 -5.71 2.68 -6.83
C ALA A 172 -7.01 2.53 -6.00
N VAL A 173 -7.16 3.32 -4.92
CA VAL A 173 -8.32 3.25 -4.01
C VAL A 173 -9.42 4.23 -4.43
N ALA A 174 -9.07 5.53 -4.56
CA ALA A 174 -10.00 6.62 -4.84
C ALA A 174 -9.27 7.84 -5.42
N ASN A 175 -10.02 8.88 -5.82
CA ASN A 175 -9.44 10.19 -6.10
C ASN A 175 -8.85 10.81 -4.83
N LEU A 176 -7.95 11.80 -5.00
CA LEU A 176 -7.18 12.36 -3.89
C LEU A 176 -8.06 13.01 -2.83
N SER A 177 -9.13 13.70 -3.22
CA SER A 177 -10.07 14.33 -2.27
C SER A 177 -10.73 13.29 -1.35
N GLU A 178 -11.26 12.22 -1.93
CA GLU A 178 -11.86 11.13 -1.15
C GLU A 178 -10.82 10.38 -0.32
N LEU A 179 -9.61 10.18 -0.88
CA LEU A 179 -8.54 9.51 -0.18
C LEU A 179 -8.07 10.28 1.05
N ILE A 180 -8.00 11.62 0.97
CA ILE A 180 -7.70 12.48 2.12
C ILE A 180 -8.78 12.30 3.21
N GLU A 181 -10.06 12.34 2.84
CA GLU A 181 -11.16 12.15 3.79
C GLU A 181 -11.11 10.78 4.49
N LEU A 182 -10.71 9.72 3.78
CA LEU A 182 -10.62 8.36 4.32
C LEU A 182 -9.37 8.14 5.20
N SER A 183 -8.25 8.76 4.85
CA SER A 183 -6.96 8.49 5.49
C SER A 183 -6.66 9.41 6.68
N PHE A 184 -7.09 10.67 6.65
CA PHE A 184 -6.73 11.65 7.66
C PHE A 184 -7.29 11.35 9.07
N PRO A 185 -8.51 10.82 9.20
CA PRO A 185 -8.98 10.35 10.50
C PRO A 185 -8.09 9.26 11.13
N LEU A 186 -7.36 8.49 10.33
CA LEU A 186 -6.47 7.42 10.78
C LEU A 186 -5.06 7.94 11.15
N LEU A 187 -4.60 9.03 10.49
CA LEU A 187 -3.27 9.59 10.69
C LEU A 187 -3.15 10.32 12.04
N ARG A 188 -2.10 10.04 12.80
CA ARG A 188 -1.71 10.88 13.94
C ARG A 188 -1.26 12.25 13.48
N MET A 189 -1.15 13.21 14.39
CA MET A 189 -0.54 14.51 14.10
C MET A 189 0.90 14.32 13.60
N GLY A 190 1.25 15.03 12.53
CA GLY A 190 2.52 14.87 11.83
C GLY A 190 2.62 13.58 11.01
N GLY A 191 1.59 12.73 11.02
CA GLY A 191 1.52 11.55 10.14
C GLY A 191 1.34 11.94 8.69
N ARG A 192 1.64 11.00 7.78
CA ARG A 192 1.71 11.27 6.33
C ARG A 192 0.83 10.29 5.55
N LEU A 193 0.03 10.82 4.61
CA LEU A 193 -0.54 10.04 3.52
C LEU A 193 0.49 9.94 2.40
N VAL A 194 0.73 8.75 1.86
CA VAL A 194 1.49 8.50 0.63
C VAL A 194 0.57 7.81 -0.37
N ALA A 195 0.19 8.54 -1.42
CA ALA A 195 -0.75 8.07 -2.43
C ALA A 195 -0.05 7.85 -3.78
N TRP A 196 -0.20 6.65 -4.34
CA TRP A 196 0.23 6.35 -5.72
C TRP A 196 -0.74 6.96 -6.70
N LYS A 197 -0.23 7.78 -7.58
CA LYS A 197 -0.97 8.47 -8.65
C LYS A 197 -0.24 8.29 -9.98
N ARG A 198 -0.91 8.67 -11.05
CA ARG A 198 -0.31 8.71 -12.39
C ARG A 198 -0.37 10.12 -12.96
N GLU A 199 0.65 10.45 -13.74
CA GLU A 199 0.71 11.66 -14.53
C GLU A 199 0.83 11.26 -16.01
N ASP A 200 -0.21 11.60 -16.76
CA ASP A 200 -0.35 11.22 -18.17
C ASP A 200 0.10 12.32 -19.15
N GLY A 201 0.71 13.40 -18.64
CA GLY A 201 1.12 14.55 -19.42
C GLY A 201 -0.03 15.49 -19.80
N THR A 202 -1.27 15.20 -19.39
CA THR A 202 -2.44 16.07 -19.66
C THR A 202 -2.73 17.06 -18.53
N GLY A 203 -1.95 17.06 -17.45
CA GLY A 203 -2.20 17.83 -16.23
C GLY A 203 -3.36 17.25 -15.41
N SER A 204 -3.61 15.94 -15.53
CA SER A 204 -4.69 15.26 -14.79
C SER A 204 -4.41 15.26 -13.30
N LEU A 205 -3.18 15.05 -12.88
CA LEU A 205 -2.76 15.05 -11.49
C LEU A 205 -2.88 16.44 -10.85
N GLU A 206 -2.47 17.50 -11.55
CA GLU A 206 -2.60 18.89 -11.06
C GLU A 206 -4.08 19.25 -10.84
N ARG A 207 -4.96 18.84 -11.75
CA ARG A 207 -6.41 19.03 -11.58
C ARG A 207 -6.96 18.26 -10.40
N GLU A 208 -6.50 17.03 -10.20
CA GLU A 208 -6.88 16.19 -9.05
C GLU A 208 -6.42 16.82 -7.72
N ILE A 209 -5.19 17.32 -7.66
CA ILE A 209 -4.64 18.04 -6.49
C ILE A 209 -5.45 19.34 -6.24
N ALA A 210 -5.76 20.09 -7.29
CA ALA A 210 -6.56 21.30 -7.16
C ALA A 210 -7.98 21.01 -6.62
N ALA A 211 -8.61 19.95 -7.09
CA ALA A 211 -9.91 19.49 -6.60
C ALA A 211 -9.88 19.05 -5.13
N ALA A 212 -8.73 18.58 -4.64
CA ALA A 212 -8.56 18.11 -3.27
C ALA A 212 -8.36 19.24 -2.23
N ARG A 213 -8.25 20.51 -2.64
CA ARG A 213 -8.02 21.66 -1.73
C ARG A 213 -9.06 21.78 -0.61
N GLY A 214 -10.31 21.47 -0.90
CA GLY A 214 -11.39 21.47 0.11
C GLY A 214 -11.14 20.41 1.18
N ALA A 215 -10.86 19.18 0.76
CA ALA A 215 -10.55 18.08 1.66
C ALA A 215 -9.29 18.38 2.52
N LEU A 216 -8.25 18.94 1.91
CA LEU A 216 -7.03 19.36 2.64
C LEU A 216 -7.36 20.34 3.77
N ARG A 217 -8.13 21.41 3.46
CA ARG A 217 -8.52 22.40 4.47
C ARG A 217 -9.35 21.78 5.60
N THR A 218 -10.34 20.97 5.23
CA THR A 218 -11.29 20.38 6.19
C THR A 218 -10.62 19.30 7.05
N CYS A 219 -9.83 18.42 6.45
CA CYS A 219 -9.18 17.32 7.17
C CYS A 219 -7.87 17.73 7.88
N GLY A 220 -7.36 18.94 7.65
CA GLY A 220 -6.17 19.45 8.31
C GLY A 220 -4.85 19.05 7.64
N GLY A 221 -4.85 18.92 6.30
CA GLY A 221 -3.66 18.58 5.52
C GLY A 221 -2.79 19.77 5.16
N ALA A 222 -1.47 19.53 5.06
CA ALA A 222 -0.51 20.42 4.42
C ALA A 222 -0.70 20.42 2.89
N SER A 223 0.01 21.32 2.22
CA SER A 223 0.12 21.27 0.76
C SER A 223 0.76 19.96 0.32
N PRO A 224 0.23 19.28 -0.72
CA PRO A 224 0.82 18.06 -1.25
C PRO A 224 2.23 18.30 -1.82
N SER A 225 3.14 17.37 -1.59
CA SER A 225 4.38 17.25 -2.36
C SER A 225 4.25 16.09 -3.35
N VAL A 226 4.73 16.30 -4.58
CA VAL A 226 4.71 15.29 -5.64
C VAL A 226 6.13 14.80 -5.89
N HIS A 227 6.33 13.49 -5.78
CA HIS A 227 7.61 12.84 -6.00
C HIS A 227 7.54 12.01 -7.29
N VAL A 228 8.46 12.27 -8.21
CA VAL A 228 8.59 11.55 -9.47
C VAL A 228 9.19 10.17 -9.21
N VAL A 229 8.63 9.16 -9.81
CA VAL A 229 9.23 7.82 -9.85
C VAL A 229 10.14 7.74 -11.06
N THR A 230 11.41 7.33 -10.86
CA THR A 230 12.43 7.28 -11.92
C THR A 230 12.76 5.87 -12.39
N ALA A 231 12.08 4.85 -11.85
CA ALA A 231 12.28 3.46 -12.27
C ALA A 231 11.68 3.23 -13.67
N SER A 232 12.41 2.47 -14.49
CA SER A 232 12.03 2.15 -15.88
C SER A 232 10.65 1.50 -15.95
N GLY A 233 9.80 1.96 -16.88
CA GLY A 233 8.42 1.50 -17.04
C GLY A 233 7.44 2.03 -16.01
N LEU A 234 7.88 2.93 -15.10
CA LEU A 234 7.06 3.59 -14.08
C LEU A 234 7.15 5.12 -14.16
N GLU A 235 7.61 5.67 -15.28
CA GLU A 235 7.91 7.10 -15.45
C GLU A 235 6.65 7.99 -15.32
N ASP A 236 5.46 7.43 -15.57
CA ASP A 236 4.17 8.08 -15.36
C ASP A 236 3.68 7.99 -13.90
N HIS A 237 4.35 7.22 -13.04
CA HIS A 237 3.98 7.10 -11.64
C HIS A 237 4.46 8.31 -10.83
N ARG A 238 3.63 8.70 -9.87
CA ARG A 238 3.89 9.79 -8.91
C ARG A 238 3.50 9.34 -7.51
N LEU A 239 4.29 9.72 -6.53
CA LEU A 239 3.92 9.59 -5.13
C LEU A 239 3.50 10.97 -4.62
N VAL A 240 2.24 11.09 -4.23
CA VAL A 240 1.72 12.31 -3.61
C VAL A 240 1.76 12.13 -2.11
N MET A 241 2.60 12.93 -1.43
CA MET A 241 2.72 12.90 0.02
C MET A 241 2.05 14.12 0.64
N ILE A 242 1.26 13.88 1.70
CA ILE A 242 0.54 14.94 2.43
C ILE A 242 0.69 14.69 3.93
N THR A 243 1.21 15.69 4.63
CA THR A 243 1.37 15.64 6.11
C THR A 243 0.13 16.19 6.81
N LYS A 244 -0.33 15.51 7.85
CA LYS A 244 -1.41 15.98 8.72
C LYS A 244 -0.89 17.04 9.68
N GLN A 245 -1.48 18.24 9.64
CA GLN A 245 -1.07 19.38 10.46
C GLN A 245 -2.11 19.79 11.51
N ARG A 246 -3.35 19.35 11.38
CA ARG A 246 -4.44 19.66 12.32
C ARG A 246 -5.31 18.42 12.58
N VAL A 247 -5.99 18.42 13.71
CA VAL A 247 -6.95 17.37 14.06
C VAL A 247 -8.07 17.30 13.02
N THR A 248 -8.43 16.11 12.61
CA THR A 248 -9.54 15.89 11.67
C THR A 248 -10.89 15.93 12.44
N PRO A 249 -11.90 16.64 11.93
CA PRO A 249 -13.23 16.68 12.55
C PRO A 249 -13.79 15.28 12.84
N ARG A 250 -14.53 15.15 13.96
CA ARG A 250 -15.00 13.84 14.43
C ARG A 250 -16.08 13.20 13.56
N ASP A 251 -16.82 13.99 12.81
CA ASP A 251 -17.83 13.57 11.83
C ASP A 251 -17.22 13.00 10.53
N LEU A 252 -15.91 13.10 10.37
CA LEU A 252 -15.19 12.49 9.25
C LEU A 252 -14.57 11.14 9.64
N PRO A 253 -14.49 10.18 8.71
CA PRO A 253 -14.96 10.27 7.31
C PRO A 253 -16.48 10.13 7.23
N ARG A 254 -17.09 10.84 6.28
CA ARG A 254 -18.53 10.73 6.00
C ARG A 254 -18.87 9.34 5.45
N PRO A 255 -20.15 8.92 5.55
CA PRO A 255 -20.65 7.72 4.90
C PRO A 255 -20.38 7.75 3.37
N ALA A 256 -20.12 6.58 2.77
CA ALA A 256 -19.81 6.47 1.35
C ALA A 256 -20.86 7.09 0.41
N ALA A 257 -22.15 7.05 0.80
CA ALA A 257 -23.22 7.66 0.03
C ALA A 257 -23.09 9.19 -0.05
N GLU A 258 -22.65 9.84 1.01
CA GLU A 258 -22.44 11.29 1.04
C GLU A 258 -21.20 11.69 0.27
N ARG A 259 -20.08 10.98 0.41
CA ARG A 259 -18.86 11.25 -0.34
C ARG A 259 -19.07 11.15 -1.85
N ARG A 260 -19.90 10.18 -2.30
CA ARG A 260 -20.27 10.04 -3.73
C ARG A 260 -21.13 11.18 -4.26
N ARG A 261 -21.91 11.85 -3.40
CA ARG A 261 -22.74 12.99 -3.81
C ARG A 261 -21.97 14.29 -3.98
N ALA A 262 -20.99 14.53 -3.11
CA ALA A 262 -20.16 15.73 -3.16
C ALA A 262 -18.81 15.53 -2.49
N LEU A 263 -17.75 16.06 -3.12
CA LEU A 263 -16.44 16.19 -2.48
C LEU A 263 -16.48 17.23 -1.36
N LEU A 264 -15.57 17.13 -0.38
CA LEU A 264 -15.38 18.18 0.64
C LEU A 264 -14.95 19.49 -0.04
N ARG A 265 -15.59 20.60 0.36
CA ARG A 265 -15.33 21.96 -0.13
C ARG A 265 -14.37 22.73 0.77
#